data_1613844f5cd38635405beae759a77a88
#
_entry.id   1613844f5cd38635405beae759a77a88
#
_cell.length_a   1.000
_cell.length_b   1.000
_cell.length_c   1.000
_cell.angle_alpha   90.00
_cell.angle_beta   90.00
_cell.angle_gamma   90.00
#
_symmetry.space_group_name_H-M   'P 1'
#
loop_
_entity.id
_entity.type
_entity.pdbx_description
1 polymer ?
#
loop_
_entity_poly.entity_id
_entity_poly.type
_entity_poly.pdbx_seq_one_letter_code
_entity_poly.pdbx_strand_id
1 'polypeptide(L)'
;MSGHSKWATIKHKKGALDAKRGKIFTRLIKEISIAAKNGGGDPDSNPRLRGAIVAAKAENMPADNIKRAIQRGTGELPGATYEEFSLEGYGPGGVAVLLDINTDNRNRTVSEIRHAFGKNGGNMAEAGAVSWMFHKKGDIIIPKTAAKEDDLMNIVLEAGGDDLNDDGENWEILTEPSAFEAVLEAVKKAGIEPASSSVTSIPQNYIKLEGAAANTMIRLMEALEEHDDVQNVHSNFDIDQKLLEEVAG
;
A
#
# COMPACT_ATOMS: atom_id res chain seq x y z
N MET A 1 -9.14 0.83 -14.95
CA MET A 1 -7.68 0.57 -14.76
C MET A 1 -7.20 1.36 -13.56
N SER A 2 -6.55 0.71 -12.60
CA SER A 2 -6.08 1.38 -11.38
C SER A 2 -4.78 2.14 -11.63
N GLY A 3 -4.83 3.47 -11.63
CA GLY A 3 -3.62 4.31 -11.68
C GLY A 3 -2.69 4.05 -10.48
N HIS A 4 -3.27 3.61 -9.37
CA HIS A 4 -2.53 3.24 -8.17
C HIS A 4 -1.70 1.96 -8.36
N SER A 5 -2.25 0.91 -8.97
CA SER A 5 -1.52 -0.33 -9.27
C SER A 5 -0.38 -0.07 -10.26
N LYS A 6 -0.62 0.74 -11.30
CA LYS A 6 0.42 1.18 -12.24
C LYS A 6 1.52 1.97 -11.55
N TRP A 7 1.17 2.91 -10.69
CA TRP A 7 2.13 3.68 -9.89
C TRP A 7 3.00 2.79 -9.00
N ALA A 8 2.38 1.85 -8.27
CA ALA A 8 3.09 0.90 -7.42
C ALA A 8 4.10 0.05 -8.22
N THR A 9 3.70 -0.47 -9.39
CA THR A 9 4.57 -1.28 -10.27
C THR A 9 5.76 -0.48 -10.79
N ILE A 10 5.55 0.76 -11.23
CA ILE A 10 6.61 1.63 -11.75
C ILE A 10 7.60 1.98 -10.64
N LYS A 11 7.10 2.27 -9.45
CA LYS A 11 7.93 2.61 -8.29
C LYS A 11 8.83 1.46 -7.84
N HIS A 12 8.36 0.21 -7.93
CA HIS A 12 9.19 -0.96 -7.66
C HIS A 12 10.40 -1.07 -8.62
N LYS A 13 10.25 -0.66 -9.87
CA LYS A 13 11.34 -0.66 -10.86
C LYS A 13 12.42 0.42 -10.56
N LYS A 14 12.08 1.52 -9.87
CA LYS A 14 12.94 2.71 -9.67
C LYS A 14 13.80 2.72 -8.40
N GLY A 15 13.90 1.65 -7.65
CA GLY A 15 14.52 1.60 -6.32
C GLY A 15 16.01 1.96 -6.21
N ALA A 16 16.35 3.17 -5.79
CA ALA A 16 17.68 3.48 -5.21
C ALA A 16 17.76 2.88 -3.80
N LEU A 17 18.70 1.93 -3.60
CA LEU A 17 18.61 0.87 -2.58
C LEU A 17 18.80 1.29 -1.11
N ASP A 18 19.62 2.29 -0.77
CA ASP A 18 20.02 2.48 0.64
C ASP A 18 19.18 3.49 1.44
N ALA A 19 18.80 4.63 0.87
CA ALA A 19 17.95 5.61 1.57
C ALA A 19 16.51 5.09 1.75
N LYS A 20 16.00 4.29 0.80
CA LYS A 20 14.70 3.64 0.88
C LYS A 20 14.67 2.54 1.94
N ARG A 21 15.78 1.81 2.17
CA ARG A 21 15.85 0.74 3.17
C ARG A 21 15.60 1.23 4.59
N GLY A 22 16.16 2.40 4.95
CA GLY A 22 15.91 3.02 6.26
C GLY A 22 14.42 3.34 6.49
N LYS A 23 13.75 3.92 5.47
CA LYS A 23 12.31 4.23 5.52
C LYS A 23 11.44 2.98 5.61
N ILE A 24 11.74 1.96 4.79
CA ILE A 24 11.05 0.67 4.84
C ILE A 24 11.16 0.05 6.25
N PHE A 25 12.35 0.05 6.83
CA PHE A 25 12.56 -0.48 8.18
C PHE A 25 11.78 0.31 9.22
N THR A 26 11.75 1.64 9.14
CA THR A 26 10.98 2.49 10.07
C THR A 26 9.49 2.15 10.01
N ARG A 27 8.91 2.02 8.82
CA ARG A 27 7.51 1.65 8.64
C ARG A 27 7.20 0.25 9.18
N LEU A 28 8.04 -0.72 8.86
CA LEU A 28 7.86 -2.09 9.35
C LEU A 28 7.99 -2.18 10.88
N ILE A 29 8.90 -1.42 11.49
CA ILE A 29 9.02 -1.35 12.95
C ILE A 29 7.75 -0.77 13.59
N LYS A 30 7.18 0.30 13.00
CA LYS A 30 5.91 0.89 13.47
C LYS A 30 4.76 -0.12 13.32
N GLU A 31 4.65 -0.78 12.18
CA GLU A 31 3.61 -1.78 11.92
C GLU A 31 3.70 -2.97 12.88
N ILE A 32 4.89 -3.53 13.08
CA ILE A 32 5.13 -4.60 14.06
C ILE A 32 4.72 -4.16 15.47
N SER A 33 5.12 -2.95 15.89
CA SER A 33 4.81 -2.44 17.22
C SER A 33 3.30 -2.23 17.42
N ILE A 34 2.59 -1.71 16.42
CA ILE A 34 1.13 -1.53 16.46
C ILE A 34 0.42 -2.89 16.44
N ALA A 35 0.83 -3.80 15.59
CA ALA A 35 0.26 -5.14 15.53
C ALA A 35 0.41 -5.88 16.88
N ALA A 36 1.60 -5.79 17.49
CA ALA A 36 1.86 -6.38 18.81
C ALA A 36 1.05 -5.70 19.93
N LYS A 37 0.89 -4.36 19.88
CA LYS A 37 0.06 -3.60 20.82
C LYS A 37 -1.41 -4.01 20.79
N ASN A 38 -1.95 -4.20 19.59
CA ASN A 38 -3.39 -4.43 19.40
C ASN A 38 -3.79 -5.92 19.54
N GLY A 39 -2.91 -6.84 19.16
CA GLY A 39 -3.22 -8.27 19.10
C GLY A 39 -2.30 -9.18 19.93
N GLY A 40 -1.36 -8.58 20.71
CA GLY A 40 -0.38 -9.36 21.48
C GLY A 40 0.89 -9.68 20.68
N GLY A 41 1.96 -10.05 21.42
CA GLY A 41 3.31 -10.27 20.88
C GLY A 41 3.56 -11.66 20.28
N ASP A 42 2.58 -12.53 20.31
CA ASP A 42 2.69 -13.88 19.75
C ASP A 42 2.18 -13.96 18.31
N PRO A 43 3.07 -14.19 17.31
CA PRO A 43 2.68 -14.23 15.90
C PRO A 43 1.77 -15.42 15.55
N ASP A 44 1.73 -16.49 16.35
CA ASP A 44 0.86 -17.63 16.08
C ASP A 44 -0.61 -17.29 16.35
N SER A 45 -0.86 -16.43 17.32
CA SER A 45 -2.20 -15.95 17.68
C SER A 45 -2.56 -14.59 17.04
N ASN A 46 -1.58 -13.88 16.42
CA ASN A 46 -1.75 -12.56 15.84
C ASN A 46 -1.41 -12.55 14.33
N PRO A 47 -2.39 -12.76 13.43
CA PRO A 47 -2.15 -12.80 11.98
C PRO A 47 -1.54 -11.50 11.42
N ARG A 48 -1.93 -10.32 11.94
CA ARG A 48 -1.37 -9.04 11.52
C ARG A 48 0.12 -8.95 11.86
N LEU A 49 0.50 -9.35 13.07
CA LEU A 49 1.90 -9.40 13.49
C LEU A 49 2.70 -10.40 12.66
N ARG A 50 2.13 -11.57 12.40
CA ARG A 50 2.76 -12.58 11.53
C ARG A 50 3.04 -12.04 10.13
N GLY A 51 2.07 -11.37 9.49
CA GLY A 51 2.25 -10.71 8.19
C GLY A 51 3.34 -9.64 8.22
N ALA A 52 3.35 -8.77 9.23
CA ALA A 52 4.37 -7.74 9.40
C ALA A 52 5.78 -8.32 9.59
N ILE A 53 5.91 -9.43 10.33
CA ILE A 53 7.19 -10.15 10.50
C ILE A 53 7.66 -10.77 9.18
N VAL A 54 6.76 -11.35 8.38
CA VAL A 54 7.09 -11.91 7.07
C VAL A 54 7.61 -10.80 6.15
N ALA A 55 6.93 -9.66 6.08
CA ALA A 55 7.36 -8.51 5.32
C ALA A 55 8.73 -7.97 5.78
N ALA A 56 8.97 -7.88 7.09
CA ALA A 56 10.25 -7.44 7.64
C ALA A 56 11.40 -8.40 7.29
N LYS A 57 11.15 -9.71 7.31
CA LYS A 57 12.14 -10.72 6.91
C LYS A 57 12.44 -10.66 5.41
N ALA A 58 11.44 -10.42 4.56
CA ALA A 58 11.61 -10.24 3.12
C ALA A 58 12.55 -9.05 2.80
N GLU A 59 12.48 -7.98 3.61
CA GLU A 59 13.37 -6.82 3.52
C GLU A 59 14.72 -7.03 4.24
N ASN A 60 15.02 -8.24 4.69
CA ASN A 60 16.25 -8.58 5.43
C ASN A 60 16.43 -7.78 6.73
N MET A 61 15.34 -7.48 7.44
CA MET A 61 15.43 -6.83 8.75
C MET A 61 16.06 -7.79 9.78
N PRO A 62 17.06 -7.32 10.58
CA PRO A 62 17.65 -8.13 11.62
C PRO A 62 16.61 -8.61 12.64
N ALA A 63 16.73 -9.87 13.07
CA ALA A 63 15.79 -10.49 14.02
C ALA A 63 15.69 -9.71 15.35
N ASP A 64 16.79 -9.11 15.81
CA ASP A 64 16.79 -8.27 17.02
C ASP A 64 15.91 -7.01 16.87
N ASN A 65 15.85 -6.41 15.67
CA ASN A 65 14.98 -5.26 15.44
C ASN A 65 13.52 -5.67 15.48
N ILE A 66 13.17 -6.81 14.89
CA ILE A 66 11.81 -7.38 14.94
C ILE A 66 11.42 -7.65 16.41
N LYS A 67 12.28 -8.34 17.17
CA LYS A 67 12.05 -8.65 18.59
C LYS A 67 11.83 -7.38 19.41
N ARG A 68 12.68 -6.38 19.26
CA ARG A 68 12.56 -5.09 19.97
C ARG A 68 11.28 -4.35 19.59
N ALA A 69 10.85 -4.39 18.33
CA ALA A 69 9.60 -3.78 17.90
C ALA A 69 8.38 -4.46 18.55
N ILE A 70 8.37 -5.78 18.65
CA ILE A 70 7.34 -6.55 19.38
C ILE A 70 7.32 -6.13 20.85
N GLN A 71 8.47 -6.15 21.52
CA GLN A 71 8.59 -5.82 22.95
C GLN A 71 8.17 -4.37 23.27
N ARG A 72 8.40 -3.41 22.35
CA ARG A 72 7.87 -2.05 22.48
C ARG A 72 6.36 -2.02 22.36
N GLY A 73 5.81 -2.77 21.41
CA GLY A 73 4.36 -2.88 21.21
C GLY A 73 3.65 -3.48 22.42
N THR A 74 4.21 -4.52 23.02
CA THR A 74 3.67 -5.17 24.23
C THR A 74 3.93 -4.40 25.52
N GLY A 75 4.77 -3.34 25.49
CA GLY A 75 5.13 -2.56 26.68
C GLY A 75 6.27 -3.17 27.52
N GLU A 76 6.90 -4.25 27.07
CA GLU A 76 8.05 -4.87 27.76
C GLU A 76 9.33 -4.01 27.67
N LEU A 77 9.45 -3.22 26.61
CA LEU A 77 10.53 -2.24 26.44
C LEU A 77 9.98 -0.82 26.38
N PRO A 78 10.61 0.14 27.07
CA PRO A 78 10.26 1.55 26.93
C PRO A 78 10.58 2.04 25.52
N GLY A 79 9.75 2.96 25.00
CA GLY A 79 9.94 3.56 23.68
C GLY A 79 8.75 4.38 23.24
N ALA A 80 8.79 4.82 21.99
CA ALA A 80 7.67 5.55 21.39
C ALA A 80 6.42 4.67 21.33
N THR A 81 5.29 5.21 21.75
CA THR A 81 3.99 4.57 21.58
C THR A 81 3.38 5.07 20.29
N TYR A 82 3.14 4.18 19.37
CA TYR A 82 2.51 4.53 18.09
C TYR A 82 0.98 4.47 18.18
N GLU A 83 0.33 5.38 17.47
CA GLU A 83 -1.10 5.37 17.19
C GLU A 83 -1.34 5.20 15.70
N GLU A 84 -2.47 4.58 15.36
CA GLU A 84 -2.92 4.32 14.01
C GLU A 84 -4.21 5.08 13.75
N PHE A 85 -4.29 5.80 12.62
CA PHE A 85 -5.49 6.47 12.14
C PHE A 85 -5.38 6.76 10.65
N SER A 86 -6.51 7.15 10.04
CA SER A 86 -6.53 7.56 8.65
C SER A 86 -6.63 9.08 8.52
N LEU A 87 -6.04 9.62 7.45
CA LEU A 87 -6.25 10.98 6.98
C LEU A 87 -6.82 10.96 5.57
N GLU A 88 -7.65 11.94 5.29
CA GLU A 88 -8.39 12.05 4.04
C GLU A 88 -8.12 13.38 3.37
N GLY A 89 -8.18 13.42 2.05
CA GLY A 89 -7.98 14.64 1.29
C GLY A 89 -8.34 14.50 -0.18
N TYR A 90 -8.22 15.63 -0.85
CA TYR A 90 -8.39 15.72 -2.29
C TYR A 90 -7.11 16.25 -2.92
N GLY A 91 -6.63 15.57 -3.95
CA GLY A 91 -5.54 15.99 -4.81
C GLY A 91 -6.01 16.80 -6.01
N PRO A 92 -5.08 17.18 -6.90
CA PRO A 92 -5.40 17.84 -8.17
C PRO A 92 -6.49 17.13 -8.95
N GLY A 93 -7.40 17.90 -9.55
CA GLY A 93 -8.53 17.34 -10.31
C GLY A 93 -9.64 16.72 -9.48
N GLY A 94 -9.61 16.89 -8.15
CA GLY A 94 -10.61 16.30 -7.24
C GLY A 94 -10.36 14.83 -6.93
N VAL A 95 -9.16 14.32 -7.19
CA VAL A 95 -8.75 12.96 -6.86
C VAL A 95 -8.87 12.72 -5.36
N ALA A 96 -9.59 11.69 -4.97
CA ALA A 96 -9.67 11.26 -3.59
C ALA A 96 -8.36 10.60 -3.14
N VAL A 97 -7.90 10.97 -1.94
CA VAL A 97 -6.69 10.41 -1.33
C VAL A 97 -7.02 9.98 0.11
N LEU A 98 -6.75 8.72 0.40
CA LEU A 98 -6.88 8.12 1.73
C LEU A 98 -5.49 7.66 2.20
N LEU A 99 -5.10 8.05 3.41
CA LEU A 99 -3.81 7.73 4.00
C LEU A 99 -3.97 6.87 5.23
N ASP A 100 -3.19 5.80 5.33
CA ASP A 100 -3.00 5.06 6.56
C ASP A 100 -1.78 5.62 7.29
N ILE A 101 -1.96 6.07 8.51
CA ILE A 101 -0.94 6.75 9.32
C ILE A 101 -0.58 5.93 10.54
N ASN A 102 0.73 5.76 10.77
CA ASN A 102 1.31 5.20 11.99
C ASN A 102 2.33 6.19 12.56
N THR A 103 1.99 6.86 13.66
CA THR A 103 2.85 7.91 14.21
C THR A 103 2.94 7.87 15.73
N ASP A 104 4.00 8.43 16.27
CA ASP A 104 4.19 8.72 17.68
C ASP A 104 3.74 10.15 18.06
N ASN A 105 3.40 10.99 17.06
CA ASN A 105 2.99 12.37 17.26
C ASN A 105 1.96 12.82 16.22
N ARG A 106 0.67 12.66 16.56
CA ARG A 106 -0.47 12.99 15.70
C ARG A 106 -0.45 14.43 15.20
N ASN A 107 -0.17 15.39 16.08
CA ASN A 107 -0.23 16.81 15.72
C ASN A 107 0.85 17.20 14.71
N ARG A 108 2.07 16.68 14.88
CA ARG A 108 3.16 16.85 13.92
C ARG A 108 2.75 16.30 12.58
N THR A 109 2.35 15.03 12.51
CA THR A 109 2.00 14.34 11.27
C THR A 109 0.85 15.02 10.53
N VAL A 110 -0.23 15.40 11.23
CA VAL A 110 -1.36 16.12 10.60
C VAL A 110 -0.91 17.45 10.00
N SER A 111 -0.02 18.19 10.68
CA SER A 111 0.51 19.46 10.17
C SER A 111 1.38 19.27 8.93
N GLU A 112 2.26 18.28 8.94
CA GLU A 112 3.18 17.96 7.82
C GLU A 112 2.40 17.46 6.61
N ILE A 113 1.43 16.58 6.78
CA ILE A 113 0.57 16.07 5.71
C ILE A 113 -0.29 17.19 5.12
N ARG A 114 -0.86 18.08 5.95
CA ARG A 114 -1.60 19.25 5.47
C ARG A 114 -0.72 20.15 4.61
N HIS A 115 0.53 20.36 5.01
CA HIS A 115 1.49 21.12 4.24
C HIS A 115 1.81 20.44 2.90
N ALA A 116 2.01 19.12 2.90
CA ALA A 116 2.26 18.35 1.67
C ALA A 116 1.10 18.47 0.67
N PHE A 117 -0.15 18.33 1.11
CA PHE A 117 -1.32 18.57 0.27
C PHE A 117 -1.33 19.98 -0.30
N GLY A 118 -1.24 21.02 0.55
CA GLY A 118 -1.32 22.40 0.12
C GLY A 118 -0.21 22.80 -0.86
N LYS A 119 1.02 22.33 -0.65
CA LYS A 119 2.17 22.56 -1.53
C LYS A 119 1.98 21.94 -2.92
N ASN A 120 1.26 20.84 -3.01
CA ASN A 120 1.07 20.07 -4.24
C ASN A 120 -0.37 20.17 -4.80
N GLY A 121 -1.04 21.31 -4.59
CA GLY A 121 -2.31 21.62 -5.23
C GLY A 121 -3.51 20.82 -4.74
N GLY A 122 -3.41 20.21 -3.57
CA GLY A 122 -4.48 19.48 -2.90
C GLY A 122 -4.89 20.12 -1.57
N ASN A 123 -5.80 19.49 -0.86
CA ASN A 123 -6.24 19.88 0.47
C ASN A 123 -6.64 18.68 1.30
N MET A 124 -6.36 18.74 2.61
CA MET A 124 -6.91 17.77 3.55
C MET A 124 -8.42 17.99 3.72
N ALA A 125 -9.13 16.90 3.88
CA ALA A 125 -10.57 16.87 4.16
C ALA A 125 -10.86 16.38 5.58
N GLU A 126 -12.12 16.47 5.97
CA GLU A 126 -12.59 15.89 7.22
C GLU A 126 -12.73 14.37 7.11
N ALA A 127 -12.72 13.67 8.24
CA ALA A 127 -12.91 12.23 8.28
C ALA A 127 -14.28 11.84 7.68
N GLY A 128 -14.29 10.82 6.82
CA GLY A 128 -15.48 10.37 6.11
C GLY A 128 -15.72 11.05 4.75
N ALA A 129 -14.86 11.99 4.34
CA ALA A 129 -15.03 12.70 3.07
C ALA A 129 -14.79 11.80 1.83
N VAL A 130 -13.82 10.87 1.93
CA VAL A 130 -13.44 10.00 0.80
C VAL A 130 -13.37 8.51 1.17
N SER A 131 -13.23 8.16 2.44
CA SER A 131 -13.02 6.75 2.88
C SER A 131 -14.14 5.80 2.45
N TRP A 132 -15.38 6.28 2.32
CA TRP A 132 -16.53 5.49 1.89
C TRP A 132 -16.41 4.93 0.48
N MET A 133 -15.59 5.52 -0.37
CA MET A 133 -15.38 5.07 -1.75
C MET A 133 -14.26 4.03 -1.89
N PHE A 134 -13.52 3.74 -0.81
CA PHE A 134 -12.43 2.77 -0.81
C PHE A 134 -12.86 1.49 -0.10
N HIS A 135 -12.66 0.35 -0.75
CA HIS A 135 -12.97 -0.97 -0.19
C HIS A 135 -11.71 -1.80 -0.05
N LYS A 136 -11.56 -2.45 1.10
CA LYS A 136 -10.44 -3.39 1.29
C LYS A 136 -10.64 -4.60 0.40
N LYS A 137 -9.64 -4.89 -0.45
CA LYS A 137 -9.58 -6.03 -1.36
C LYS A 137 -8.17 -6.63 -1.33
N GLY A 138 -8.09 -7.92 -1.59
CA GLY A 138 -6.83 -8.51 -2.02
C GLY A 138 -6.56 -8.09 -3.46
N ASP A 139 -5.36 -7.62 -3.73
CA ASP A 139 -4.88 -7.17 -5.04
C ASP A 139 -3.61 -7.95 -5.39
N ILE A 140 -3.64 -8.72 -6.49
CA ILE A 140 -2.53 -9.53 -6.97
C ILE A 140 -2.25 -9.15 -8.41
N ILE A 141 -1.05 -8.63 -8.68
CA ILE A 141 -0.63 -8.19 -10.02
C ILE A 141 0.25 -9.25 -10.65
N ILE A 142 -0.15 -9.75 -11.82
CA ILE A 142 0.55 -10.78 -12.59
C ILE A 142 1.01 -10.18 -13.92
N PRO A 143 2.31 -10.21 -14.28
CA PRO A 143 2.75 -9.82 -15.61
C PRO A 143 2.11 -10.70 -16.69
N LYS A 144 1.60 -10.11 -17.77
CA LYS A 144 1.02 -10.87 -18.89
C LYS A 144 2.00 -11.86 -19.55
N THR A 145 3.30 -11.62 -19.38
CA THR A 145 4.37 -12.54 -19.81
C THR A 145 4.43 -13.81 -18.97
N ALA A 146 3.87 -13.81 -17.75
CA ALA A 146 3.93 -14.95 -16.83
C ALA A 146 2.76 -15.92 -16.99
N ALA A 147 1.59 -15.45 -17.47
CA ALA A 147 0.40 -16.29 -17.63
C ALA A 147 -0.55 -15.75 -18.68
N LYS A 148 -1.32 -16.67 -19.31
CA LYS A 148 -2.44 -16.32 -20.19
C LYS A 148 -3.72 -16.09 -19.39
N GLU A 149 -4.61 -15.30 -19.95
CA GLU A 149 -5.90 -14.96 -19.34
C GLU A 149 -6.72 -16.20 -18.95
N ASP A 150 -6.91 -17.11 -19.90
CA ASP A 150 -7.73 -18.32 -19.69
C ASP A 150 -7.20 -19.21 -18.55
N ASP A 151 -5.86 -19.34 -18.46
CA ASP A 151 -5.22 -20.15 -17.43
C ASP A 151 -5.40 -19.51 -16.03
N LEU A 152 -5.22 -18.17 -15.95
CA LEU A 152 -5.43 -17.41 -14.73
C LEU A 152 -6.89 -17.41 -14.28
N MET A 153 -7.83 -17.20 -15.23
CA MET A 153 -9.25 -17.15 -14.94
C MET A 153 -9.72 -18.43 -14.23
N ASN A 154 -9.29 -19.61 -14.73
CA ASN A 154 -9.62 -20.88 -14.09
C ASN A 154 -9.08 -20.98 -12.67
N ILE A 155 -7.79 -20.61 -12.45
CA ILE A 155 -7.15 -20.63 -11.13
C ILE A 155 -7.87 -19.69 -10.16
N VAL A 156 -8.17 -18.48 -10.62
CA VAL A 156 -8.80 -17.43 -9.79
C VAL A 156 -10.21 -17.82 -9.37
N LEU A 157 -11.03 -18.32 -10.30
CA LEU A 157 -12.39 -18.74 -10.01
C LEU A 157 -12.45 -19.95 -9.05
N GLU A 158 -11.59 -20.96 -9.27
CA GLU A 158 -11.53 -22.14 -8.39
C GLU A 158 -11.06 -21.79 -6.98
N ALA A 159 -10.17 -20.80 -6.84
CA ALA A 159 -9.63 -20.37 -5.56
C ALA A 159 -10.49 -19.32 -4.83
N GLY A 160 -11.57 -18.82 -5.45
CA GLY A 160 -12.50 -17.85 -4.85
C GLY A 160 -12.09 -16.37 -5.07
N GLY A 161 -11.41 -16.07 -6.18
CA GLY A 161 -11.20 -14.69 -6.61
C GLY A 161 -12.48 -14.04 -7.12
N ASP A 162 -12.59 -12.71 -6.96
CA ASP A 162 -13.77 -11.95 -7.36
C ASP A 162 -13.72 -11.54 -8.82
N ASP A 163 -12.55 -11.08 -9.30
CA ASP A 163 -12.41 -10.48 -10.62
C ASP A 163 -10.98 -10.64 -11.16
N LEU A 164 -10.87 -10.67 -12.49
CA LEU A 164 -9.61 -10.66 -13.23
C LEU A 164 -9.67 -9.55 -14.29
N ASN A 165 -8.89 -8.51 -14.08
CA ASN A 165 -8.89 -7.31 -14.91
C ASN A 165 -7.64 -7.25 -15.80
N ASP A 166 -7.83 -6.74 -17.02
CA ASP A 166 -6.74 -6.35 -17.91
C ASP A 166 -6.22 -4.95 -17.51
N ASP A 167 -5.01 -4.87 -16.94
CA ASP A 167 -4.34 -3.61 -16.60
C ASP A 167 -3.14 -3.32 -17.53
N GLY A 168 -3.36 -3.49 -18.85
CA GLY A 168 -2.37 -3.17 -19.88
C GLY A 168 -1.26 -4.22 -19.97
N GLU A 169 -0.14 -4.05 -19.27
CA GLU A 169 0.97 -5.02 -19.26
C GLU A 169 0.78 -6.16 -18.25
N ASN A 170 -0.22 -6.02 -17.35
CA ASN A 170 -0.48 -6.95 -16.27
C ASN A 170 -1.92 -7.46 -16.28
N TRP A 171 -2.14 -8.54 -15.54
CA TRP A 171 -3.42 -8.98 -15.03
C TRP A 171 -3.53 -8.51 -13.58
N GLU A 172 -4.67 -7.91 -13.22
CA GLU A 172 -5.02 -7.54 -11.85
C GLU A 172 -6.08 -8.51 -11.34
N ILE A 173 -5.76 -9.28 -10.30
CA ILE A 173 -6.70 -10.19 -9.64
C ILE A 173 -7.19 -9.50 -8.38
N LEU A 174 -8.51 -9.33 -8.27
CA LEU A 174 -9.17 -8.81 -7.08
C LEU A 174 -9.85 -9.94 -6.30
N THR A 175 -9.76 -9.87 -4.97
CA THR A 175 -10.37 -10.85 -4.07
C THR A 175 -10.99 -10.16 -2.86
N GLU A 176 -11.94 -10.81 -2.19
CA GLU A 176 -12.21 -10.45 -0.80
C GLU A 176 -10.97 -10.68 0.06
N PRO A 177 -10.75 -9.87 1.12
CA PRO A 177 -9.56 -10.03 1.98
C PRO A 177 -9.43 -11.43 2.58
N SER A 178 -10.55 -12.11 2.83
CA SER A 178 -10.58 -13.48 3.38
C SER A 178 -10.13 -14.56 2.39
N ALA A 179 -10.28 -14.32 1.09
CA ALA A 179 -9.89 -15.25 0.02
C ALA A 179 -8.46 -14.98 -0.51
N PHE A 180 -7.87 -13.86 -0.15
CA PHE A 180 -6.58 -13.40 -0.69
C PHE A 180 -5.46 -14.44 -0.61
N GLU A 181 -5.24 -15.01 0.58
CA GLU A 181 -4.18 -16.01 0.80
C GLU A 181 -4.41 -17.28 -0.04
N ALA A 182 -5.66 -17.74 -0.15
CA ALA A 182 -5.99 -18.94 -0.90
C ALA A 182 -5.74 -18.73 -2.42
N VAL A 183 -6.13 -17.58 -2.95
CA VAL A 183 -5.90 -17.22 -4.36
C VAL A 183 -4.41 -17.04 -4.64
N LEU A 184 -3.69 -16.35 -3.76
CA LEU A 184 -2.24 -16.14 -3.88
C LEU A 184 -1.47 -17.48 -3.87
N GLU A 185 -1.84 -18.40 -2.98
CA GLU A 185 -1.24 -19.74 -2.95
C GLU A 185 -1.55 -20.55 -4.22
N ALA A 186 -2.78 -20.48 -4.73
CA ALA A 186 -3.16 -21.17 -5.96
C ALA A 186 -2.35 -20.69 -7.16
N VAL A 187 -2.18 -19.35 -7.29
CA VAL A 187 -1.35 -18.74 -8.33
C VAL A 187 0.10 -19.22 -8.22
N LYS A 188 0.69 -19.19 -7.02
CA LYS A 188 2.06 -19.65 -6.80
C LYS A 188 2.25 -21.15 -7.04
N LYS A 189 1.28 -21.99 -6.65
CA LYS A 189 1.28 -23.44 -6.93
C LYS A 189 1.25 -23.76 -8.43
N ALA A 190 0.64 -22.88 -9.23
CA ALA A 190 0.68 -22.97 -10.69
C ALA A 190 2.02 -22.52 -11.30
N GLY A 191 3.00 -22.13 -10.49
CA GLY A 191 4.32 -21.66 -10.93
C GLY A 191 4.33 -20.22 -11.45
N ILE A 192 3.29 -19.43 -11.11
CA ILE A 192 3.15 -18.04 -11.54
C ILE A 192 3.60 -17.15 -10.39
N GLU A 193 4.63 -16.31 -10.62
CA GLU A 193 5.13 -15.36 -9.65
C GLU A 193 4.46 -13.99 -9.84
N PRO A 194 3.75 -13.47 -8.81
CA PRO A 194 3.19 -12.14 -8.84
C PRO A 194 4.27 -11.05 -8.86
N ALA A 195 4.03 -9.96 -9.60
CA ALA A 195 4.85 -8.75 -9.50
C ALA A 195 4.63 -8.04 -8.16
N SER A 196 3.40 -8.08 -7.65
CA SER A 196 3.03 -7.62 -6.31
C SER A 196 1.79 -8.33 -5.81
N SER A 197 1.63 -8.41 -4.49
CA SER A 197 0.42 -8.96 -3.87
C SER A 197 0.23 -8.36 -2.48
N SER A 198 -0.96 -7.83 -2.20
CA SER A 198 -1.28 -7.23 -0.90
C SER A 198 -2.78 -7.10 -0.69
N VAL A 199 -3.20 -6.95 0.56
CA VAL A 199 -4.55 -6.47 0.88
C VAL A 199 -4.48 -4.94 0.96
N THR A 200 -5.19 -4.26 0.08
CA THR A 200 -5.16 -2.80 -0.08
C THR A 200 -6.56 -2.20 -0.18
N SER A 201 -6.67 -0.88 -0.21
CA SER A 201 -7.94 -0.19 -0.37
C SER A 201 -8.12 0.23 -1.82
N ILE A 202 -9.06 -0.41 -2.51
CA ILE A 202 -9.38 -0.17 -3.93
C ILE A 202 -10.54 0.82 -4.04
N PRO A 203 -10.42 1.89 -4.86
CA PRO A 203 -11.51 2.84 -5.05
C PRO A 203 -12.60 2.30 -5.98
N GLN A 204 -13.85 2.72 -5.74
CA GLN A 204 -15.00 2.35 -6.58
C GLN A 204 -14.98 2.97 -7.98
N ASN A 205 -14.39 4.15 -8.12
CA ASN A 205 -14.29 4.89 -9.38
C ASN A 205 -12.94 5.56 -9.52
N TYR A 206 -12.57 5.89 -10.75
CA TYR A 206 -11.31 6.54 -11.08
C TYR A 206 -11.53 7.90 -11.74
N ILE A 207 -10.62 8.84 -11.48
CA ILE A 207 -10.57 10.15 -12.10
C ILE A 207 -9.38 10.19 -13.04
N LYS A 208 -9.66 10.30 -14.33
CA LYS A 208 -8.60 10.44 -15.35
C LYS A 208 -7.94 11.81 -15.24
N LEU A 209 -6.62 11.81 -15.15
CA LEU A 209 -5.79 13.00 -15.11
C LEU A 209 -4.84 13.04 -16.29
N GLU A 210 -4.66 14.26 -16.84
CA GLU A 210 -3.75 14.51 -17.96
C GLU A 210 -2.94 15.81 -17.72
N GLY A 211 -1.83 15.96 -18.42
CA GLY A 211 -1.03 17.18 -18.44
C GLY A 211 -0.55 17.65 -17.07
N ALA A 212 -0.73 18.94 -16.77
CA ALA A 212 -0.22 19.55 -15.55
C ALA A 212 -0.86 18.99 -14.27
N ALA A 213 -2.13 18.61 -14.31
CA ALA A 213 -2.82 18.01 -13.16
C ALA A 213 -2.24 16.65 -12.80
N ALA A 214 -1.94 15.81 -13.80
CA ALA A 214 -1.30 14.52 -13.62
C ALA A 214 0.10 14.68 -13.00
N ASN A 215 0.93 15.56 -13.53
CA ASN A 215 2.27 15.84 -12.98
C ASN A 215 2.22 16.33 -11.53
N THR A 216 1.24 17.17 -11.20
CA THR A 216 1.09 17.69 -9.84
C THR A 216 0.59 16.60 -8.89
N MET A 217 -0.29 15.72 -9.37
CA MET A 217 -0.76 14.56 -8.59
C MET A 217 0.38 13.58 -8.27
N ILE A 218 1.25 13.30 -9.24
CA ILE A 218 2.42 12.44 -9.03
C ILE A 218 3.33 13.02 -7.95
N ARG A 219 3.61 14.34 -7.97
CA ARG A 219 4.39 15.00 -6.92
C ARG A 219 3.73 14.91 -5.55
N LEU A 220 2.40 15.02 -5.49
CA LEU A 220 1.65 14.82 -4.24
C LEU A 220 1.84 13.40 -3.74
N MET A 221 1.66 12.39 -4.60
CA MET A 221 1.86 10.99 -4.24
C MET A 221 3.26 10.73 -3.70
N GLU A 222 4.30 11.20 -4.40
CA GLU A 222 5.68 11.10 -3.95
C GLU A 222 5.90 11.72 -2.56
N ALA A 223 5.42 12.96 -2.37
CA ALA A 223 5.56 13.67 -1.10
C ALA A 223 4.86 12.96 0.07
N LEU A 224 3.66 12.40 -0.18
CA LEU A 224 2.91 11.65 0.83
C LEU A 224 3.58 10.29 1.13
N GLU A 225 3.99 9.57 0.11
CA GLU A 225 4.66 8.28 0.25
C GLU A 225 6.08 8.40 0.83
N GLU A 226 6.72 9.55 0.69
CA GLU A 226 8.02 9.81 1.33
C GLU A 226 7.91 10.13 2.81
N HIS A 227 6.74 10.45 3.32
CA HIS A 227 6.56 10.77 4.72
C HIS A 227 6.71 9.52 5.62
N ASP A 228 7.53 9.62 6.67
CA ASP A 228 7.88 8.46 7.52
C ASP A 228 6.71 7.90 8.33
N ASP A 229 5.67 8.69 8.57
CA ASP A 229 4.48 8.28 9.31
C ASP A 229 3.35 7.75 8.41
N VAL A 230 3.48 7.87 7.09
CA VAL A 230 2.53 7.33 6.12
C VAL A 230 2.89 5.88 5.83
N GLN A 231 1.98 4.96 6.12
CA GLN A 231 2.13 3.54 5.81
C GLN A 231 1.70 3.25 4.38
N ASN A 232 0.47 3.65 4.04
CA ASN A 232 -0.10 3.47 2.70
C ASN A 232 -0.74 4.77 2.23
N VAL A 233 -0.70 4.97 0.93
CA VAL A 233 -1.44 6.02 0.22
C VAL A 233 -2.37 5.33 -0.77
N HIS A 234 -3.67 5.55 -0.63
CA HIS A 234 -4.68 5.06 -1.56
C HIS A 234 -5.28 6.25 -2.29
N SER A 235 -5.47 6.11 -3.59
CA SER A 235 -6.02 7.20 -4.41
C SER A 235 -6.78 6.67 -5.61
N ASN A 236 -7.67 7.49 -6.16
CA ASN A 236 -8.52 7.10 -7.28
C ASN A 236 -8.15 7.79 -8.60
N PHE A 237 -6.90 8.23 -8.75
CA PHE A 237 -6.44 8.75 -10.04
C PHE A 237 -6.24 7.64 -11.08
N ASP A 238 -6.45 7.97 -12.34
CA ASP A 238 -6.01 7.20 -13.50
C ASP A 238 -5.15 8.09 -14.39
N ILE A 239 -3.88 7.75 -14.53
CA ILE A 239 -2.89 8.47 -15.33
C ILE A 239 -2.32 7.49 -16.36
N ASP A 240 -2.10 7.98 -17.59
CA ASP A 240 -1.49 7.20 -18.66
C ASP A 240 -0.12 6.66 -18.25
N GLN A 241 0.14 5.39 -18.54
CA GLN A 241 1.36 4.69 -18.13
C GLN A 241 2.62 5.38 -18.67
N LYS A 242 2.61 5.89 -19.90
CA LYS A 242 3.76 6.57 -20.48
C LYS A 242 4.13 7.82 -19.70
N LEU A 243 3.11 8.58 -19.25
CA LEU A 243 3.35 9.77 -18.43
C LEU A 243 3.90 9.40 -17.05
N LEU A 244 3.42 8.31 -16.44
CA LEU A 244 3.98 7.80 -15.20
C LEU A 244 5.44 7.37 -15.34
N GLU A 245 5.80 6.72 -16.44
CA GLU A 245 7.18 6.31 -16.74
C GLU A 245 8.11 7.51 -17.00
N GLU A 246 7.64 8.52 -17.75
CA GLU A 246 8.40 9.76 -18.02
C GLU A 246 8.73 10.55 -16.75
N VAL A 247 7.78 10.66 -15.83
CA VAL A 247 7.98 11.40 -14.56
C VAL A 247 8.77 10.55 -13.56
N ALA A 248 8.62 9.23 -13.61
CA ALA A 248 9.36 8.30 -12.78
C ALA A 248 10.82 8.06 -13.26
N GLY A 249 11.20 8.39 -14.51
CA GLY A 249 12.57 8.31 -15.06
C GLY A 249 13.43 9.47 -14.65
#